data_7a620066d12787aa460923a3bb2ecdac
#
_entry.id   7a620066d12787aa460923a3bb2ecdac
#
_cell.length_a   1.000
_cell.length_b   1.000
_cell.length_c   1.000
_cell.angle_alpha   90.00
_cell.angle_beta   90.00
_cell.angle_gamma   90.00
#
_symmetry.space_group_name_H-M   'P 1'
#
loop_
_entity.id
_entity.type
_entity.pdbx_description
1 polymer ?
#
loop_
_entity_poly.entity_id
_entity_poly.type
_entity_poly.pdbx_seq_one_letter_code
_entity_poly.pdbx_strand_id
1 'polypeptide(L)'
;MKDEVIRVEDLRFSYNEEREILKGINLKIFSGEKIAVLGNNGSGKTTFFMNLNGVYLFDSGRIYLGEREIGRKKEDLNYLRKKIGIVFQNPDNQIIGATVFDELSFGLINLGLDKKEVLSRIEEIAEKMDLKKYLDTPSHYLSGGEKKRLCIADIVAMKPDIFIFDEPTAELDQFNIRILEDILAGLKKENKTILLSTHDIDFAFKFADRVVIFSDGNIIGDGTPKEIFSNDELLKKANLKKPIVFEIYEELVRKNIIKPQEILPKDIEELKKLI
;
A
#
# COMPACT_ATOMS: atom_id res chain seq x y z
N MET A 1 13.02 -19.12 -6.08
CA MET A 1 12.87 -18.29 -4.86
C MET A 1 12.46 -16.91 -5.34
N LYS A 2 11.55 -16.21 -4.65
CA LYS A 2 11.24 -14.81 -4.98
C LYS A 2 12.43 -13.94 -4.54
N ASP A 3 12.79 -12.93 -5.35
CA ASP A 3 13.89 -12.02 -5.04
C ASP A 3 13.50 -11.09 -3.89
N GLU A 4 14.39 -10.91 -2.91
CA GLU A 4 14.24 -9.93 -1.84
C GLU A 4 14.40 -8.51 -2.43
N VAL A 5 13.34 -7.71 -2.39
CA VAL A 5 13.35 -6.35 -2.97
C VAL A 5 13.54 -5.26 -1.93
N ILE A 6 13.06 -5.48 -0.70
CA ILE A 6 13.33 -4.60 0.46
C ILE A 6 13.74 -5.46 1.64
N ARG A 7 14.76 -5.03 2.37
CA ARG A 7 15.12 -5.55 3.68
C ARG A 7 15.34 -4.41 4.66
N VAL A 8 14.66 -4.51 5.78
CA VAL A 8 14.72 -3.57 6.89
C VAL A 8 15.30 -4.27 8.10
N GLU A 9 16.31 -3.67 8.72
CA GLU A 9 17.03 -4.23 9.87
C GLU A 9 17.08 -3.20 11.00
N ASP A 10 16.49 -3.55 12.16
CA ASP A 10 16.44 -2.77 13.41
C ASP A 10 16.10 -1.28 13.17
N LEU A 11 15.11 -1.00 12.31
CA LEU A 11 14.74 0.36 11.94
C LEU A 11 14.08 1.07 13.10
N ARG A 12 14.64 2.21 13.50
CA ARG A 12 14.16 3.07 14.59
C ARG A 12 13.93 4.48 14.10
N PHE A 13 12.85 5.08 14.57
CA PHE A 13 12.50 6.44 14.21
C PHE A 13 11.70 7.13 15.32
N SER A 14 12.03 8.41 15.53
CA SER A 14 11.33 9.32 16.44
C SER A 14 11.04 10.64 15.73
N TYR A 15 9.87 11.26 15.97
CA TYR A 15 9.62 12.63 15.48
C TYR A 15 10.39 13.68 16.32
N ASN A 16 10.63 13.35 17.57
CA ASN A 16 11.42 14.15 18.53
C ASN A 16 12.12 13.18 19.49
N GLU A 17 12.99 13.67 20.32
CA GLU A 17 13.81 12.87 21.26
C GLU A 17 12.96 12.17 22.35
N GLU A 18 11.69 12.57 22.55
CA GLU A 18 10.87 12.07 23.66
C GLU A 18 10.09 10.79 23.34
N ARG A 19 9.78 10.53 22.06
CA ARG A 19 8.92 9.40 21.70
C ARG A 19 9.40 8.65 20.46
N GLU A 20 9.90 7.44 20.69
CA GLU A 20 10.22 6.49 19.64
C GLU A 20 8.92 5.91 19.02
N ILE A 21 8.78 6.04 17.71
CA ILE A 21 7.60 5.61 16.94
C ILE A 21 7.84 4.25 16.29
N LEU A 22 9.04 4.02 15.74
CA LEU A 22 9.46 2.71 15.23
C LEU A 22 10.55 2.16 16.15
N LYS A 23 10.31 0.97 16.69
CA LYS A 23 11.07 0.43 17.82
C LYS A 23 11.88 -0.81 17.41
N GLY A 24 12.66 -0.69 16.33
CA GLY A 24 13.48 -1.80 15.86
C GLY A 24 12.76 -2.72 14.89
N ILE A 25 12.16 -2.16 13.85
CA ILE A 25 11.43 -2.91 12.82
C ILE A 25 12.40 -3.76 12.00
N ASN A 26 12.08 -5.05 11.89
CA ASN A 26 12.73 -5.99 11.00
C ASN A 26 11.69 -6.56 10.04
N LEU A 27 11.91 -6.42 8.73
CA LEU A 27 10.98 -6.90 7.70
C LEU A 27 11.73 -7.16 6.40
N LYS A 28 11.39 -8.28 5.75
CA LYS A 28 11.82 -8.60 4.38
C LYS A 28 10.61 -8.60 3.47
N ILE A 29 10.74 -7.99 2.30
CA ILE A 29 9.69 -7.91 1.28
C ILE A 29 10.24 -8.50 0.01
N PHE A 30 9.45 -9.38 -0.63
CA PHE A 30 9.85 -10.08 -1.83
C PHE A 30 9.10 -9.57 -3.07
N SER A 31 9.71 -9.74 -4.23
CA SER A 31 9.14 -9.31 -5.51
C SER A 31 7.74 -9.89 -5.76
N GLY A 32 6.81 -9.01 -6.16
CA GLY A 32 5.44 -9.37 -6.50
C GLY A 32 4.55 -9.72 -5.29
N GLU A 33 5.02 -9.53 -4.04
CA GLU A 33 4.17 -9.69 -2.86
C GLU A 33 3.11 -8.57 -2.77
N LYS A 34 1.93 -8.94 -2.28
CA LYS A 34 0.87 -8.03 -1.87
C LYS A 34 0.72 -8.15 -0.36
N ILE A 35 1.18 -7.12 0.32
CA ILE A 35 1.25 -7.09 1.78
C ILE A 35 0.21 -6.09 2.30
N ALA A 36 -0.72 -6.59 3.12
CA ALA A 36 -1.55 -5.71 3.93
C ALA A 36 -0.85 -5.41 5.25
N VAL A 37 -0.70 -4.13 5.55
CA VAL A 37 -0.12 -3.65 6.80
C VAL A 37 -1.25 -3.15 7.70
N LEU A 38 -1.56 -3.92 8.73
CA LEU A 38 -2.66 -3.69 9.65
C LEU A 38 -2.16 -3.16 10.99
N GLY A 39 -3.07 -2.61 11.77
CA GLY A 39 -2.81 -2.11 13.13
C GLY A 39 -3.58 -0.83 13.43
N ASN A 40 -3.69 -0.49 14.70
CA ASN A 40 -4.43 0.68 15.16
C ASN A 40 -3.81 2.01 14.67
N ASN A 41 -4.60 3.10 14.78
CA ASN A 41 -4.07 4.45 14.56
C ASN A 41 -2.92 4.73 15.53
N GLY A 42 -1.85 5.33 15.01
CA GLY A 42 -0.64 5.61 15.78
C GLY A 42 0.27 4.40 16.04
N SER A 43 0.01 3.22 15.44
CA SER A 43 0.89 2.05 15.59
C SER A 43 2.23 2.13 14.84
N GLY A 44 2.41 3.14 13.97
CA GLY A 44 3.65 3.37 13.22
C GLY A 44 3.61 3.04 11.73
N LYS A 45 2.48 2.57 11.15
CA LYS A 45 2.35 2.18 9.73
C LYS A 45 2.77 3.28 8.77
N THR A 46 2.10 4.44 8.84
CA THR A 46 2.42 5.62 8.02
C THR A 46 3.88 6.05 8.18
N THR A 47 4.37 6.10 9.42
CA THR A 47 5.77 6.44 9.71
C THR A 47 6.73 5.45 9.08
N PHE A 48 6.43 4.17 9.13
CA PHE A 48 7.21 3.12 8.45
C PHE A 48 7.23 3.33 6.93
N PHE A 49 6.09 3.60 6.31
CA PHE A 49 5.98 3.87 4.87
C PHE A 49 6.77 5.12 4.46
N MET A 50 6.71 6.19 5.26
CA MET A 50 7.49 7.42 5.01
C MET A 50 9.00 7.21 5.11
N ASN A 51 9.45 6.30 5.98
CA ASN A 51 10.85 5.90 6.06
C ASN A 51 11.24 5.03 4.85
N LEU A 52 10.38 4.11 4.40
CA LEU A 52 10.64 3.27 3.21
C LEU A 52 10.76 4.09 1.93
N ASN A 53 10.06 5.22 1.80
CA ASN A 53 10.13 6.09 0.62
C ASN A 53 11.18 7.22 0.78
N GLY A 54 11.80 7.35 1.96
CA GLY A 54 12.79 8.40 2.25
C GLY A 54 12.17 9.80 2.37
N VAL A 55 10.90 9.91 2.74
CA VAL A 55 10.27 11.17 3.19
C VAL A 55 10.80 11.51 4.58
N TYR A 56 10.82 10.53 5.47
CA TYR A 56 11.51 10.62 6.74
C TYR A 56 12.82 9.83 6.71
N LEU A 57 13.84 10.35 7.40
CA LEU A 57 15.12 9.68 7.57
C LEU A 57 15.14 9.02 8.95
N PHE A 58 15.28 7.71 8.98
CA PHE A 58 15.34 6.93 10.21
C PHE A 58 16.54 7.32 11.12
N ASP A 59 16.39 7.13 12.42
CA ASP A 59 17.41 7.48 13.40
C ASP A 59 18.55 6.46 13.40
N SER A 60 18.19 5.17 13.40
CA SER A 60 19.11 4.05 13.35
C SER A 60 18.51 2.83 12.65
N GLY A 61 19.32 1.82 12.41
CA GLY A 61 18.97 0.65 11.60
C GLY A 61 19.45 0.78 10.17
N ARG A 62 18.92 -0.09 9.28
CA ARG A 62 19.30 -0.12 7.87
C ARG A 62 18.10 -0.45 7.00
N ILE A 63 18.07 0.12 5.81
CA ILE A 63 17.14 -0.21 4.74
C ILE A 63 17.97 -0.61 3.51
N TYR A 64 17.66 -1.75 2.93
CA TYR A 64 18.22 -2.21 1.67
C TYR A 64 17.13 -2.26 0.59
N LEU A 65 17.48 -1.84 -0.61
CA LEU A 65 16.68 -2.01 -1.81
C LEU A 65 17.45 -2.95 -2.76
N GLY A 66 17.00 -4.20 -2.81
CA GLY A 66 17.83 -5.30 -3.31
C GLY A 66 19.10 -5.44 -2.46
N GLU A 67 20.25 -5.44 -3.12
CA GLU A 67 21.56 -5.52 -2.44
C GLU A 67 22.11 -4.16 -1.99
N ARG A 68 21.48 -3.05 -2.43
CA ARG A 68 21.96 -1.70 -2.14
C ARG A 68 21.45 -1.21 -0.79
N GLU A 69 22.37 -0.89 0.12
CA GLU A 69 22.05 -0.17 1.35
C GLU A 69 21.67 1.28 1.02
N ILE A 70 20.56 1.75 1.57
CA ILE A 70 20.04 3.09 1.36
C ILE A 70 20.53 4.00 2.49
N GLY A 71 21.39 4.94 2.12
CA GLY A 71 21.90 5.98 3.02
C GLY A 71 21.08 7.26 2.97
N ARG A 72 21.64 8.32 3.60
CA ARG A 72 21.03 9.65 3.68
C ARG A 72 21.43 10.58 2.52
N LYS A 73 22.25 10.11 1.59
CA LYS A 73 22.74 10.92 0.47
C LYS A 73 21.61 11.16 -0.53
N LYS A 74 21.62 12.33 -1.16
CA LYS A 74 20.63 12.71 -2.19
C LYS A 74 20.50 11.66 -3.30
N GLU A 75 21.60 11.03 -3.67
CA GLU A 75 21.61 9.98 -4.70
C GLU A 75 20.84 8.72 -4.27
N ASP A 76 20.99 8.30 -3.00
CA ASP A 76 20.26 7.16 -2.44
C ASP A 76 18.76 7.45 -2.34
N LEU A 77 18.41 8.65 -1.88
CA LEU A 77 17.01 9.08 -1.79
C LEU A 77 16.35 9.22 -3.18
N ASN A 78 17.08 9.73 -4.17
CA ASN A 78 16.60 9.80 -5.54
C ASN A 78 16.41 8.42 -6.15
N TYR A 79 17.33 7.49 -5.88
CA TYR A 79 17.21 6.10 -6.31
C TYR A 79 15.99 5.43 -5.67
N LEU A 80 15.81 5.59 -4.36
CA LEU A 80 14.70 5.05 -3.59
C LEU A 80 13.35 5.54 -4.15
N ARG A 81 13.18 6.86 -4.35
CA ARG A 81 11.95 7.49 -4.85
C ARG A 81 11.59 7.11 -6.29
N LYS A 82 12.58 6.73 -7.12
CA LYS A 82 12.33 6.17 -8.45
C LYS A 82 11.79 4.74 -8.41
N LYS A 83 12.14 4.00 -7.36
CA LYS A 83 11.80 2.58 -7.21
C LYS A 83 10.56 2.33 -6.37
N ILE A 84 10.30 3.19 -5.41
CA ILE A 84 9.17 3.08 -4.48
C ILE A 84 8.27 4.31 -4.66
N GLY A 85 7.06 4.10 -5.15
CA GLY A 85 6.01 5.11 -5.18
C GLY A 85 5.13 5.02 -3.94
N ILE A 86 4.72 6.16 -3.39
CA ILE A 86 3.83 6.22 -2.23
C ILE A 86 2.61 7.09 -2.51
N VAL A 87 1.43 6.58 -2.20
CA VAL A 87 0.16 7.32 -2.18
C VAL A 87 -0.19 7.60 -0.72
N PHE A 88 -0.26 8.87 -0.34
CA PHE A 88 -0.53 9.29 1.02
C PHE A 88 -2.01 9.14 1.41
N GLN A 89 -2.25 9.00 2.70
CA GLN A 89 -3.60 8.94 3.25
C GLN A 89 -4.42 10.19 2.89
N ASN A 90 -3.86 11.40 3.15
CA ASN A 90 -4.49 12.66 2.81
C ASN A 90 -3.96 13.18 1.46
N PRO A 91 -4.81 13.30 0.41
CA PRO A 91 -4.44 13.82 -0.89
C PRO A 91 -3.85 15.25 -0.86
N ASP A 92 -4.33 16.11 0.05
CA ASP A 92 -3.86 17.49 0.14
C ASP A 92 -2.39 17.60 0.58
N ASN A 93 -1.82 16.53 1.16
CA ASN A 93 -0.40 16.45 1.49
C ASN A 93 0.47 15.99 0.32
N GLN A 94 -0.14 15.51 -0.77
CA GLN A 94 0.57 14.99 -1.95
C GLN A 94 0.46 15.94 -3.13
N ILE A 95 -0.72 16.49 -3.39
CA ILE A 95 -1.00 17.32 -4.58
C ILE A 95 -0.29 18.68 -4.45
N ILE A 96 0.57 18.99 -5.44
CA ILE A 96 1.33 20.24 -5.53
C ILE A 96 1.10 20.95 -6.88
N GLY A 97 0.62 20.26 -7.91
CA GLY A 97 0.34 20.79 -9.23
C GLY A 97 -0.84 21.78 -9.22
N ALA A 98 -0.72 22.86 -9.98
CA ALA A 98 -1.78 23.85 -10.11
C ALA A 98 -3.03 23.26 -10.78
N THR A 99 -2.85 22.44 -11.81
CA THR A 99 -3.89 21.70 -12.52
C THR A 99 -3.65 20.20 -12.39
N VAL A 100 -4.65 19.39 -12.76
CA VAL A 100 -4.52 17.93 -12.84
C VAL A 100 -3.40 17.53 -13.80
N PHE A 101 -3.27 18.22 -14.94
CA PHE A 101 -2.20 17.99 -15.90
C PHE A 101 -0.81 18.30 -15.32
N ASP A 102 -0.68 19.42 -14.58
CA ASP A 102 0.58 19.78 -13.94
C ASP A 102 1.00 18.74 -12.91
N GLU A 103 0.05 18.25 -12.09
CA GLU A 103 0.31 17.20 -11.10
C GLU A 103 0.81 15.91 -11.76
N LEU A 104 0.08 15.39 -12.76
CA LEU A 104 0.47 14.17 -13.47
C LEU A 104 1.80 14.32 -14.23
N SER A 105 2.14 15.54 -14.65
CA SER A 105 3.38 15.84 -15.38
C SER A 105 4.60 15.84 -14.44
N PHE A 106 4.42 16.29 -13.21
CA PHE A 106 5.53 16.61 -12.30
C PHE A 106 6.45 15.42 -12.03
N GLY A 107 5.89 14.29 -11.64
CA GLY A 107 6.65 13.05 -11.37
C GLY A 107 7.37 12.55 -12.63
N LEU A 108 6.69 12.57 -13.77
CA LEU A 108 7.20 12.08 -15.05
C LEU A 108 8.38 12.94 -15.57
N ILE A 109 8.28 14.26 -15.45
CA ILE A 109 9.36 15.19 -15.81
C ILE A 109 10.57 14.97 -14.90
N ASN A 110 10.36 14.78 -13.60
CA ASN A 110 11.44 14.51 -12.65
C ASN A 110 12.14 13.15 -12.88
N LEU A 111 11.46 12.20 -13.52
CA LEU A 111 12.07 10.95 -14.00
C LEU A 111 12.97 11.17 -15.22
N GLY A 112 12.92 12.34 -15.85
CA GLY A 112 13.72 12.68 -17.04
C GLY A 112 13.12 12.12 -18.34
N LEU A 113 11.81 11.83 -18.38
CA LEU A 113 11.13 11.35 -19.58
C LEU A 113 11.01 12.46 -20.62
N ASP A 114 11.04 12.10 -21.90
CA ASP A 114 10.80 13.05 -22.96
C ASP A 114 9.31 13.47 -23.05
N LYS A 115 9.06 14.59 -23.74
CA LYS A 115 7.70 15.17 -23.82
C LYS A 115 6.67 14.20 -24.39
N LYS A 116 7.04 13.36 -25.35
CA LYS A 116 6.13 12.42 -26.00
C LYS A 116 5.71 11.31 -25.02
N GLU A 117 6.67 10.77 -24.30
CA GLU A 117 6.43 9.74 -23.27
C GLU A 117 5.58 10.31 -22.12
N VAL A 118 5.87 11.54 -21.65
CA VAL A 118 5.08 12.24 -20.63
C VAL A 118 3.62 12.33 -21.06
N LEU A 119 3.36 12.89 -22.25
CA LEU A 119 1.99 13.05 -22.76
C LEU A 119 1.26 11.72 -22.92
N SER A 120 1.95 10.68 -23.45
CA SER A 120 1.39 9.33 -23.62
C SER A 120 0.97 8.72 -22.28
N ARG A 121 1.81 8.83 -21.25
CA ARG A 121 1.49 8.29 -19.92
C ARG A 121 0.36 9.05 -19.23
N ILE A 122 0.32 10.37 -19.39
CA ILE A 122 -0.78 11.19 -18.84
C ILE A 122 -2.09 10.78 -19.49
N GLU A 123 -2.13 10.65 -20.82
CA GLU A 123 -3.36 10.26 -21.52
C GLU A 123 -3.84 8.87 -21.07
N GLU A 124 -2.93 7.89 -21.01
CA GLU A 124 -3.23 6.52 -20.57
C GLU A 124 -3.81 6.50 -19.15
N ILE A 125 -3.15 7.17 -18.20
CA ILE A 125 -3.58 7.11 -16.80
C ILE A 125 -4.82 7.95 -16.53
N ALA A 126 -4.97 9.11 -17.18
CA ALA A 126 -6.14 9.95 -17.05
C ALA A 126 -7.41 9.25 -17.55
N GLU A 127 -7.32 8.43 -18.61
CA GLU A 127 -8.42 7.59 -19.07
C GLU A 127 -8.76 6.51 -18.04
N LYS A 128 -7.77 5.74 -17.57
CA LYS A 128 -7.95 4.67 -16.57
C LYS A 128 -8.56 5.16 -15.25
N MET A 129 -8.26 6.40 -14.86
CA MET A 129 -8.68 6.99 -13.60
C MET A 129 -9.91 7.90 -13.72
N ASP A 130 -10.57 7.96 -14.88
CA ASP A 130 -11.69 8.89 -15.15
C ASP A 130 -11.33 10.35 -14.79
N LEU A 131 -10.11 10.78 -15.17
CA LEU A 131 -9.59 12.13 -14.92
C LEU A 131 -9.46 12.96 -16.19
N LYS A 132 -9.64 12.37 -17.38
CA LYS A 132 -9.40 13.02 -18.68
C LYS A 132 -10.13 14.36 -18.82
N LYS A 133 -11.38 14.43 -18.37
CA LYS A 133 -12.22 15.63 -18.41
C LYS A 133 -11.77 16.75 -17.45
N TYR A 134 -10.87 16.42 -16.52
CA TYR A 134 -10.38 17.33 -15.50
C TYR A 134 -8.95 17.82 -15.72
N LEU A 135 -8.29 17.44 -16.83
CA LEU A 135 -6.86 17.75 -17.04
C LEU A 135 -6.52 19.24 -16.87
N ASP A 136 -7.37 20.12 -17.36
CA ASP A 136 -7.19 21.58 -17.25
C ASP A 136 -7.82 22.16 -15.97
N THR A 137 -8.43 21.33 -15.13
CA THR A 137 -9.09 21.78 -13.90
C THR A 137 -8.06 22.04 -12.81
N PRO A 138 -8.16 23.17 -12.07
CA PRO A 138 -7.33 23.39 -10.89
C PRO A 138 -7.51 22.28 -9.87
N SER A 139 -6.40 21.69 -9.39
CA SER A 139 -6.39 20.50 -8.53
C SER A 139 -7.20 20.68 -7.24
N HIS A 140 -7.27 21.90 -6.72
CA HIS A 140 -8.01 22.21 -5.50
C HIS A 140 -9.55 22.23 -5.68
N TYR A 141 -10.07 22.24 -6.92
CA TYR A 141 -11.52 22.15 -7.20
C TYR A 141 -12.03 20.72 -7.25
N LEU A 142 -11.14 19.75 -7.26
CA LEU A 142 -11.51 18.34 -7.25
C LEU A 142 -12.18 17.95 -5.92
N SER A 143 -13.17 17.06 -5.99
CA SER A 143 -13.72 16.37 -4.82
C SER A 143 -12.67 15.48 -4.14
N GLY A 144 -12.89 15.06 -2.89
CA GLY A 144 -11.96 14.18 -2.18
C GLY A 144 -11.65 12.88 -2.93
N GLY A 145 -12.67 12.23 -3.51
CA GLY A 145 -12.49 11.03 -4.32
C GLY A 145 -11.71 11.27 -5.61
N GLU A 146 -11.92 12.41 -6.29
CA GLU A 146 -11.16 12.81 -7.48
C GLU A 146 -9.70 13.12 -7.13
N LYS A 147 -9.45 13.83 -6.02
CA LYS A 147 -8.09 14.07 -5.50
C LYS A 147 -7.37 12.77 -5.19
N LYS A 148 -8.06 11.80 -4.57
CA LYS A 148 -7.48 10.49 -4.27
C LYS A 148 -7.11 9.74 -5.55
N ARG A 149 -8.00 9.76 -6.57
CA ARG A 149 -7.69 9.18 -7.89
C ARG A 149 -6.48 9.88 -8.53
N LEU A 150 -6.38 11.20 -8.43
CA LEU A 150 -5.24 11.97 -8.94
C LEU A 150 -3.93 11.55 -8.28
N CYS A 151 -3.89 11.42 -6.94
CA CYS A 151 -2.72 10.95 -6.22
C CYS A 151 -2.30 9.53 -6.63
N ILE A 152 -3.27 8.63 -6.86
CA ILE A 152 -2.99 7.27 -7.33
C ILE A 152 -2.48 7.32 -8.78
N ALA A 153 -3.11 8.13 -9.65
CA ALA A 153 -2.73 8.30 -11.04
C ALA A 153 -1.28 8.77 -11.19
N ASP A 154 -0.88 9.79 -10.41
CA ASP A 154 0.48 10.32 -10.40
C ASP A 154 1.51 9.21 -10.16
N ILE A 155 1.33 8.43 -9.10
CA ILE A 155 2.27 7.36 -8.76
C ILE A 155 2.23 6.21 -9.78
N VAL A 156 1.04 5.82 -10.27
CA VAL A 156 0.93 4.74 -11.27
C VAL A 156 1.58 5.15 -12.61
N ALA A 157 1.44 6.40 -13.03
CA ALA A 157 2.09 6.92 -14.24
C ALA A 157 3.62 6.84 -14.19
N MET A 158 4.21 7.00 -13.01
CA MET A 158 5.66 6.89 -12.80
C MET A 158 6.18 5.46 -12.99
N LYS A 159 5.32 4.43 -12.89
CA LYS A 159 5.63 2.98 -13.04
C LYS A 159 6.76 2.51 -12.11
N PRO A 160 6.74 2.78 -10.81
CA PRO A 160 7.75 2.26 -9.88
C PRO A 160 7.71 0.74 -9.82
N ASP A 161 8.71 0.12 -9.19
CA ASP A 161 8.75 -1.33 -8.97
C ASP A 161 7.92 -1.74 -7.75
N ILE A 162 7.84 -0.85 -6.76
CA ILE A 162 7.17 -1.05 -5.48
C ILE A 162 6.17 0.08 -5.24
N PHE A 163 4.95 -0.29 -4.90
CA PHE A 163 3.86 0.65 -4.59
C PHE A 163 3.52 0.57 -3.11
N ILE A 164 3.42 1.73 -2.49
CA ILE A 164 2.92 1.89 -1.12
C ILE A 164 1.62 2.69 -1.19
N PHE A 165 0.54 2.15 -0.61
CA PHE A 165 -0.74 2.82 -0.48
C PHE A 165 -1.05 2.96 1.02
N ASP A 166 -1.07 4.20 1.51
CA ASP A 166 -1.44 4.47 2.89
C ASP A 166 -2.92 4.85 2.97
N GLU A 167 -3.73 3.94 3.54
CA GLU A 167 -5.19 4.06 3.68
C GLU A 167 -5.90 4.49 2.38
N PRO A 168 -5.70 3.78 1.24
CA PRO A 168 -6.21 4.23 -0.05
C PRO A 168 -7.73 4.16 -0.18
N THR A 169 -8.40 3.35 0.65
CA THR A 169 -9.87 3.19 0.65
C THR A 169 -10.59 4.20 1.55
N ALA A 170 -9.85 4.93 2.39
CA ALA A 170 -10.45 5.89 3.31
C ALA A 170 -11.21 6.98 2.54
N GLU A 171 -12.45 7.25 2.97
CA GLU A 171 -13.32 8.30 2.42
C GLU A 171 -13.73 8.10 0.94
N LEU A 172 -13.49 6.91 0.37
CA LEU A 172 -13.92 6.58 -0.98
C LEU A 172 -15.34 6.00 -1.01
N ASP A 173 -16.12 6.43 -1.99
CA ASP A 173 -17.38 5.78 -2.36
C ASP A 173 -17.11 4.48 -3.15
N GLN A 174 -18.18 3.72 -3.38
CA GLN A 174 -18.11 2.43 -4.09
C GLN A 174 -17.55 2.55 -5.52
N PHE A 175 -17.78 3.67 -6.20
CA PHE A 175 -17.27 3.90 -7.55
C PHE A 175 -15.74 4.03 -7.52
N ASN A 176 -15.22 4.86 -6.62
CA ASN A 176 -13.79 5.07 -6.45
C ASN A 176 -13.05 3.82 -5.93
N ILE A 177 -13.69 3.02 -5.06
CA ILE A 177 -13.15 1.73 -4.61
C ILE A 177 -12.97 0.77 -5.79
N ARG A 178 -13.94 0.68 -6.72
CA ARG A 178 -13.81 -0.19 -7.91
C ARG A 178 -12.64 0.23 -8.80
N ILE A 179 -12.47 1.53 -9.04
CA ILE A 179 -11.31 2.03 -9.80
C ILE A 179 -9.99 1.62 -9.13
N LEU A 180 -9.90 1.76 -7.81
CA LEU A 180 -8.72 1.33 -7.04
C LEU A 180 -8.51 -0.19 -7.18
N GLU A 181 -9.55 -1.02 -7.04
CA GLU A 181 -9.45 -2.47 -7.21
C GLU A 181 -8.94 -2.85 -8.61
N ASP A 182 -9.43 -2.17 -9.67
CA ASP A 182 -8.97 -2.40 -11.05
C ASP A 182 -7.48 -2.05 -11.23
N ILE A 183 -7.04 -0.93 -10.63
CA ILE A 183 -5.62 -0.55 -10.64
C ILE A 183 -4.77 -1.59 -9.90
N LEU A 184 -5.17 -2.00 -8.69
CA LEU A 184 -4.44 -3.00 -7.91
C LEU A 184 -4.39 -4.34 -8.66
N ALA A 185 -5.46 -4.74 -9.34
CA ALA A 185 -5.50 -5.93 -10.18
C ALA A 185 -4.56 -5.82 -11.40
N GLY A 186 -4.46 -4.64 -12.01
CA GLY A 186 -3.50 -4.34 -13.08
C GLY A 186 -2.05 -4.48 -12.59
N LEU A 187 -1.71 -3.82 -11.49
CA LEU A 187 -0.38 -3.90 -10.87
C LEU A 187 0.00 -5.33 -10.49
N LYS A 188 -0.97 -6.13 -10.03
CA LYS A 188 -0.78 -7.56 -9.76
C LYS A 188 -0.39 -8.33 -11.02
N LYS A 189 -1.08 -8.09 -12.15
CA LYS A 189 -0.77 -8.75 -13.43
C LYS A 189 0.64 -8.39 -13.92
N GLU A 190 1.10 -7.17 -13.63
CA GLU A 190 2.46 -6.70 -13.92
C GLU A 190 3.50 -7.20 -12.90
N ASN A 191 3.12 -8.07 -11.97
CA ASN A 191 3.98 -8.59 -10.90
C ASN A 191 4.63 -7.50 -10.04
N LYS A 192 3.96 -6.36 -9.85
CA LYS A 192 4.45 -5.29 -8.98
C LYS A 192 4.32 -5.68 -7.51
N THR A 193 5.27 -5.21 -6.70
CA THR A 193 5.22 -5.36 -5.23
C THR A 193 4.35 -4.27 -4.64
N ILE A 194 3.41 -4.63 -3.76
CA ILE A 194 2.43 -3.69 -3.21
C ILE A 194 2.37 -3.84 -1.69
N LEU A 195 2.58 -2.73 -0.98
CA LEU A 195 2.27 -2.58 0.44
C LEU A 195 1.04 -1.68 0.57
N LEU A 196 0.08 -2.11 1.36
CA LEU A 196 -1.15 -1.35 1.54
C LEU A 196 -1.55 -1.35 3.01
N SER A 197 -1.66 -0.17 3.62
CA SER A 197 -2.30 -0.04 4.93
C SER A 197 -3.81 0.15 4.76
N THR A 198 -4.60 -0.43 5.64
CA THR A 198 -6.04 -0.19 5.70
C THR A 198 -6.60 -0.58 7.07
N HIS A 199 -7.73 0.05 7.43
CA HIS A 199 -8.58 -0.36 8.56
C HIS A 199 -9.70 -1.30 8.12
N ASP A 200 -9.93 -1.44 6.81
CA ASP A 200 -10.89 -2.38 6.25
C ASP A 200 -10.26 -3.78 6.18
N ILE A 201 -10.60 -4.61 7.17
CA ILE A 201 -10.06 -5.95 7.33
C ILE A 201 -10.54 -6.89 6.21
N ASP A 202 -11.77 -6.72 5.73
CA ASP A 202 -12.31 -7.52 4.64
C ASP A 202 -11.59 -7.19 3.32
N PHE A 203 -11.33 -5.91 3.05
CA PHE A 203 -10.52 -5.49 1.92
C PHE A 203 -9.09 -6.03 2.01
N ALA A 204 -8.45 -5.93 3.19
CA ALA A 204 -7.11 -6.48 3.42
C ALA A 204 -7.06 -7.99 3.16
N PHE A 205 -8.04 -8.74 3.65
CA PHE A 205 -8.14 -10.19 3.46
C PHE A 205 -8.31 -10.58 1.99
N LYS A 206 -9.17 -9.86 1.26
CA LYS A 206 -9.39 -10.05 -0.18
C LYS A 206 -8.13 -9.78 -0.99
N PHE A 207 -7.42 -8.71 -0.67
CA PHE A 207 -6.29 -8.19 -1.43
C PHE A 207 -4.99 -8.97 -1.18
N ALA A 208 -4.65 -9.25 0.08
CA ALA A 208 -3.29 -9.61 0.47
C ALA A 208 -2.94 -11.09 0.27
N ASP A 209 -1.67 -11.32 -0.05
CA ASP A 209 -1.03 -12.64 0.03
C ASP A 209 -0.31 -12.83 1.39
N ARG A 210 0.06 -11.71 2.05
CA ARG A 210 0.73 -11.66 3.36
C ARG A 210 0.19 -10.49 4.17
N VAL A 211 0.09 -10.67 5.46
CA VAL A 211 -0.39 -9.67 6.42
C VAL A 211 0.69 -9.40 7.45
N VAL A 212 0.99 -8.13 7.66
CA VAL A 212 1.92 -7.64 8.70
C VAL A 212 1.13 -6.78 9.68
N ILE A 213 1.21 -7.08 10.96
CA ILE A 213 0.50 -6.34 12.01
C ILE A 213 1.46 -5.47 12.81
N PHE A 214 1.20 -4.16 12.79
CA PHE A 214 1.88 -3.17 13.62
C PHE A 214 1.12 -2.92 14.93
N SER A 215 1.85 -2.86 16.03
CA SER A 215 1.34 -2.43 17.33
C SER A 215 2.43 -1.73 18.11
N ASP A 216 2.13 -0.50 18.56
CA ASP A 216 3.04 0.32 19.39
C ASP A 216 4.50 0.36 18.86
N GLY A 217 4.65 0.61 17.56
CA GLY A 217 5.95 0.75 16.92
C GLY A 217 6.70 -0.56 16.65
N ASN A 218 6.05 -1.70 16.82
CA ASN A 218 6.63 -3.02 16.59
C ASN A 218 5.78 -3.83 15.59
N ILE A 219 6.39 -4.80 14.92
CA ILE A 219 5.69 -5.86 14.20
C ILE A 219 5.37 -6.97 15.19
N ILE A 220 4.08 -7.26 15.40
CA ILE A 220 3.61 -8.31 16.30
C ILE A 220 3.05 -9.53 15.58
N GLY A 221 2.83 -9.43 14.26
CA GLY A 221 2.36 -10.52 13.41
C GLY A 221 2.87 -10.35 12.00
N ASP A 222 3.28 -11.46 11.37
CA ASP A 222 3.76 -11.52 10.00
C ASP A 222 3.52 -12.92 9.45
N GLY A 223 2.66 -13.06 8.45
CA GLY A 223 2.28 -14.36 7.92
C GLY A 223 1.22 -14.28 6.83
N THR A 224 0.77 -15.44 6.38
CA THR A 224 -0.36 -15.54 5.45
C THR A 224 -1.65 -15.05 6.10
N PRO A 225 -2.65 -14.62 5.33
CA PRO A 225 -3.96 -14.26 5.89
C PRO A 225 -4.56 -15.37 6.76
N LYS A 226 -4.38 -16.64 6.38
CA LYS A 226 -4.85 -17.79 7.16
C LYS A 226 -4.19 -17.86 8.54
N GLU A 227 -2.86 -17.77 8.60
CA GLU A 227 -2.10 -17.81 9.86
C GLU A 227 -2.47 -16.66 10.79
N ILE A 228 -2.58 -15.46 10.22
CA ILE A 228 -2.89 -14.24 11.00
C ILE A 228 -4.33 -14.28 11.54
N PHE A 229 -5.32 -14.52 10.68
CA PHE A 229 -6.73 -14.43 11.07
C PHE A 229 -7.25 -15.65 11.83
N SER A 230 -6.53 -16.78 11.83
CA SER A 230 -6.82 -17.92 12.72
C SER A 230 -6.26 -17.73 14.14
N ASN A 231 -5.44 -16.72 14.39
CA ASN A 231 -4.81 -16.50 15.69
C ASN A 231 -5.61 -15.49 16.52
N ASP A 232 -6.58 -15.96 17.29
CA ASP A 232 -7.46 -15.12 18.11
C ASP A 232 -6.71 -14.29 19.17
N GLU A 233 -5.62 -14.81 19.74
CA GLU A 233 -4.80 -14.09 20.72
C GLU A 233 -4.08 -12.91 20.06
N LEU A 234 -3.52 -13.11 18.86
CA LEU A 234 -2.88 -12.07 18.09
C LEU A 234 -3.87 -10.98 17.69
N LEU A 235 -5.06 -11.37 17.19
CA LEU A 235 -6.11 -10.44 16.80
C LEU A 235 -6.58 -9.60 18.01
N LYS A 236 -6.78 -10.25 19.16
CA LYS A 236 -7.12 -9.55 20.41
C LYS A 236 -6.05 -8.55 20.84
N LYS A 237 -4.76 -8.94 20.78
CA LYS A 237 -3.61 -8.07 21.09
C LYS A 237 -3.52 -6.87 20.13
N ALA A 238 -3.83 -7.11 18.86
CA ALA A 238 -3.83 -6.09 17.81
C ALA A 238 -5.11 -5.22 17.80
N ASN A 239 -6.13 -5.58 18.60
CA ASN A 239 -7.47 -5.01 18.56
C ASN A 239 -8.09 -5.07 17.15
N LEU A 240 -7.92 -6.21 16.48
CA LEU A 240 -8.47 -6.49 15.15
C LEU A 240 -9.57 -7.53 15.25
N LYS A 241 -10.50 -7.50 14.30
CA LYS A 241 -11.55 -8.52 14.10
C LYS A 241 -11.14 -9.49 13.01
N LYS A 242 -11.81 -10.63 12.93
CA LYS A 242 -11.72 -11.53 11.79
C LYS A 242 -12.43 -10.91 10.58
N PRO A 243 -11.95 -11.16 9.34
CA PRO A 243 -12.71 -10.85 8.14
C PRO A 243 -14.04 -11.63 8.13
N ILE A 244 -15.11 -11.00 7.68
CA ILE A 244 -16.46 -11.59 7.69
C ILE A 244 -16.49 -12.89 6.88
N VAL A 245 -15.90 -12.90 5.69
CA VAL A 245 -15.85 -14.09 4.83
C VAL A 245 -15.08 -15.24 5.52
N PHE A 246 -13.99 -14.93 6.22
CA PHE A 246 -13.20 -15.92 6.94
C PHE A 246 -13.95 -16.49 8.14
N GLU A 247 -14.64 -15.66 8.92
CA GLU A 247 -15.45 -16.07 10.06
C GLU A 247 -16.58 -17.02 9.63
N ILE A 248 -17.29 -16.67 8.53
CA ILE A 248 -18.33 -17.52 7.96
C ILE A 248 -17.74 -18.85 7.45
N TYR A 249 -16.59 -18.79 6.77
CA TYR A 249 -15.90 -19.99 6.29
C TYR A 249 -15.54 -20.94 7.45
N GLU A 250 -14.94 -20.44 8.54
CA GLU A 250 -14.61 -21.26 9.73
C GLU A 250 -15.85 -21.91 10.33
N GLU A 251 -16.97 -21.17 10.40
CA GLU A 251 -18.24 -21.69 10.92
C GLU A 251 -18.82 -22.81 10.04
N LEU A 252 -18.78 -22.65 8.71
CA LEU A 252 -19.24 -23.67 7.77
C LEU A 252 -18.40 -24.95 7.86
N VAL A 253 -17.07 -24.80 8.00
CA VAL A 253 -16.16 -25.94 8.23
C VAL A 253 -16.45 -26.61 9.56
N ARG A 254 -16.63 -25.84 10.64
CA ARG A 254 -16.93 -26.35 11.98
C ARG A 254 -18.23 -27.15 12.01
N LYS A 255 -19.24 -26.72 11.25
CA LYS A 255 -20.53 -27.43 11.12
C LYS A 255 -20.50 -28.57 10.12
N ASN A 256 -19.35 -28.90 9.52
CA ASN A 256 -19.18 -29.90 8.49
C ASN A 256 -20.08 -29.69 7.25
N ILE A 257 -20.43 -28.43 6.94
CA ILE A 257 -21.18 -28.07 5.74
C ILE A 257 -20.25 -28.07 4.52
N ILE A 258 -19.01 -27.57 4.69
CA ILE A 258 -17.95 -27.61 3.68
C ILE A 258 -16.69 -28.28 4.24
N LYS A 259 -15.84 -28.78 3.34
CA LYS A 259 -14.52 -29.31 3.73
C LYS A 259 -13.50 -28.19 3.86
N PRO A 260 -12.51 -28.31 4.76
CA PRO A 260 -11.40 -27.36 4.82
C PRO A 260 -10.69 -27.24 3.48
N GLN A 261 -10.38 -26.02 3.08
CA GLN A 261 -9.68 -25.69 1.83
C GLN A 261 -8.23 -25.27 2.14
N GLU A 262 -7.30 -25.57 1.22
CA GLU A 262 -5.93 -25.03 1.27
C GLU A 262 -5.92 -23.54 0.91
N ILE A 263 -6.68 -23.18 -0.14
CA ILE A 263 -6.86 -21.78 -0.58
C ILE A 263 -8.19 -21.29 -0.01
N LEU A 264 -8.09 -20.24 0.82
CA LEU A 264 -9.27 -19.64 1.45
C LEU A 264 -10.09 -18.85 0.43
N PRO A 265 -11.43 -18.88 0.52
CA PRO A 265 -12.28 -17.98 -0.25
C PRO A 265 -12.00 -16.54 0.16
N LYS A 266 -11.73 -15.68 -0.81
CA LYS A 266 -11.36 -14.29 -0.61
C LYS A 266 -12.57 -13.33 -0.52
N ASP A 267 -13.71 -13.78 -1.05
CA ASP A 267 -14.97 -13.05 -1.03
C ASP A 267 -16.18 -14.00 -0.94
N ILE A 268 -17.37 -13.41 -0.85
CA ILE A 268 -18.63 -14.17 -0.74
C ILE A 268 -18.91 -15.01 -2.00
N GLU A 269 -18.51 -14.54 -3.18
CA GLU A 269 -18.75 -15.28 -4.42
C GLU A 269 -17.88 -16.54 -4.49
N GLU A 270 -16.63 -16.47 -3.99
CA GLU A 270 -15.78 -17.65 -3.87
C GLU A 270 -16.31 -18.60 -2.78
N LEU A 271 -16.79 -18.06 -1.66
CA LEU A 271 -17.39 -18.87 -0.59
C LEU A 271 -18.64 -19.62 -1.06
N LYS A 272 -19.53 -18.98 -1.81
CA LYS A 272 -20.73 -19.62 -2.40
C LYS A 272 -20.40 -20.82 -3.29
N LYS A 273 -19.26 -20.83 -3.97
CA LYS A 273 -18.85 -21.96 -4.82
C LYS A 273 -18.45 -23.21 -4.02
N LEU A 274 -18.27 -23.06 -2.71
CA LEU A 274 -17.91 -24.18 -1.83
C LEU A 274 -19.13 -24.86 -1.17
N ILE A 275 -20.30 -24.18 -1.25
CA ILE A 275 -21.59 -24.67 -0.72
C ILE A 275 -22.37 -25.35 -1.84
#